data_fb83b5018986301ce621e54c89fe7bc6
#
_entry.id   fb83b5018986301ce621e54c89fe7bc6
#
_cell.length_a   1.000
_cell.length_b   1.000
_cell.length_c   1.000
_cell.angle_alpha   90.00
_cell.angle_beta   90.00
_cell.angle_gamma   90.00
#
_symmetry.space_group_name_H-M   'P 1'
#
loop_
_entity.id
_entity.type
_entity.pdbx_description
1 polymer ?
#
loop_
_entity_poly.entity_id
_entity_poly.type
_entity_poly.pdbx_seq_one_letter_code
_entity_poly.pdbx_strand_id
1 'polypeptide(L)'
;MNLNNRILLTMAVATFAVAGPGCGSDQNAATNELVKQQQIQIEQQQQEIDAIKNAQASYTPGVASTAGGCDQGVENTATKRGGERFAKSDFSKALLYYNDALTACPTDDRAEVNVARTYEALGNNAAAIKHYRKAAESNGPTVSDASEQARAALERMQASRLP
;
A
#
# COMPACT_ATOMS: atom_id res chain seq x y z
N MET A 1 -11.08 2.09 19.88
CA MET A 1 -12.23 2.09 18.95
C MET A 1 -11.75 1.57 17.61
N ASN A 2 -12.24 0.39 17.21
CA ASN A 2 -11.73 -0.43 16.12
C ASN A 2 -11.99 0.20 14.73
N LEU A 3 -10.90 0.47 14.00
CA LEU A 3 -10.93 1.00 12.63
C LEU A 3 -11.17 -0.07 11.55
N ASN A 4 -11.49 -1.30 11.93
CA ASN A 4 -11.61 -2.43 11.01
C ASN A 4 -12.96 -2.55 10.29
N ASN A 5 -13.82 -1.53 10.30
CA ASN A 5 -15.19 -1.70 9.80
C ASN A 5 -15.63 -0.68 8.75
N ARG A 6 -14.73 -0.22 7.86
CA ARG A 6 -15.12 0.69 6.77
C ARG A 6 -14.65 0.25 5.37
N ILE A 7 -14.50 -1.05 5.15
CA ILE A 7 -14.58 -1.61 3.79
C ILE A 7 -16.00 -2.15 3.62
N LEU A 8 -16.98 -1.30 3.68
CA LEU A 8 -18.32 -1.51 3.15
C LEU A 8 -18.30 -1.02 1.70
N LEU A 9 -17.93 -1.92 0.78
CA LEU A 9 -18.85 -2.48 -0.18
C LEU A 9 -20.03 -1.57 -0.50
N THR A 10 -19.81 -0.59 -1.36
CA THR A 10 -20.90 0.00 -2.15
C THR A 10 -21.16 -0.92 -3.34
N MET A 11 -21.77 -2.08 -3.08
CA MET A 11 -22.48 -2.80 -4.13
C MET A 11 -23.70 -1.98 -4.46
N ALA A 12 -23.63 -1.19 -5.52
CA ALA A 12 -24.80 -0.66 -6.19
C ALA A 12 -25.53 -1.85 -6.83
N VAL A 13 -26.49 -2.41 -6.12
CA VAL A 13 -27.46 -3.33 -6.69
C VAL A 13 -28.37 -2.48 -7.55
N ALA A 14 -28.05 -2.37 -8.82
CA ALA A 14 -28.98 -1.88 -9.83
C ALA A 14 -30.06 -2.94 -10.04
N THR A 15 -31.16 -2.84 -9.28
CA THR A 15 -32.37 -3.60 -9.55
C THR A 15 -33.02 -3.05 -10.82
N PHE A 16 -32.68 -3.62 -11.96
CA PHE A 16 -33.47 -3.45 -13.17
C PHE A 16 -34.64 -4.43 -13.10
N ALA A 17 -35.78 -3.95 -12.65
CA ALA A 17 -37.04 -4.63 -12.83
C ALA A 17 -37.52 -4.37 -14.27
N VAL A 18 -37.21 -5.27 -15.17
CA VAL A 18 -37.90 -5.36 -16.47
C VAL A 18 -38.86 -6.55 -16.40
N ALA A 19 -40.12 -6.26 -16.15
CA ALA A 19 -41.19 -7.22 -16.32
C ALA A 19 -41.52 -7.35 -17.80
N GLY A 20 -41.06 -8.42 -18.44
CA GLY A 20 -41.47 -8.87 -19.73
C GLY A 20 -41.75 -10.37 -19.71
N PRO A 21 -42.92 -10.86 -20.18
CA PRO A 21 -43.19 -12.29 -20.19
C PRO A 21 -42.52 -12.93 -21.42
N GLY A 22 -41.50 -13.74 -21.21
CA GLY A 22 -40.94 -14.58 -22.27
C GLY A 22 -39.44 -14.82 -22.15
N CYS A 23 -39.07 -16.09 -22.04
CA CYS A 23 -37.70 -16.67 -22.08
C CYS A 23 -36.93 -16.73 -20.75
N GLY A 24 -37.26 -17.73 -19.96
CA GLY A 24 -36.56 -18.06 -18.71
C GLY A 24 -35.19 -18.77 -18.86
N SER A 25 -34.63 -18.87 -20.08
CA SER A 25 -33.32 -19.54 -20.30
C SER A 25 -32.13 -18.56 -20.33
N ASP A 26 -32.32 -17.34 -20.81
CA ASP A 26 -31.21 -16.41 -21.03
C ASP A 26 -30.76 -15.70 -19.75
N GLN A 27 -31.65 -15.51 -18.76
CA GLN A 27 -31.30 -14.88 -17.50
C GLN A 27 -30.42 -15.81 -16.63
N ASN A 28 -30.62 -17.12 -16.70
CA ASN A 28 -29.77 -18.06 -15.96
C ASN A 28 -28.36 -18.17 -16.56
N ALA A 29 -28.19 -17.98 -17.86
CA ALA A 29 -26.90 -17.97 -18.50
C ALA A 29 -26.09 -16.72 -18.12
N ALA A 30 -26.71 -15.53 -18.10
CA ALA A 30 -26.06 -14.28 -17.72
C ALA A 30 -25.68 -14.26 -16.23
N THR A 31 -26.51 -14.77 -15.33
CA THR A 31 -26.19 -14.87 -13.90
C THR A 31 -25.07 -15.86 -13.64
N ASN A 32 -25.03 -16.98 -14.35
CA ASN A 32 -23.96 -17.97 -14.21
C ASN A 32 -22.61 -17.40 -14.69
N GLU A 33 -22.58 -16.61 -15.75
CA GLU A 33 -21.35 -15.97 -16.23
C GLU A 33 -20.84 -14.91 -15.24
N LEU A 34 -21.74 -14.13 -14.65
CA LEU A 34 -21.37 -13.13 -13.64
C LEU A 34 -20.79 -13.80 -12.38
N VAL A 35 -21.39 -14.88 -11.91
CA VAL A 35 -20.88 -15.68 -10.78
C VAL A 35 -19.50 -16.25 -11.09
N LYS A 36 -19.28 -16.71 -12.31
CA LYS A 36 -17.99 -17.23 -12.76
C LYS A 36 -16.90 -16.15 -12.79
N GLN A 37 -17.22 -14.94 -13.24
CA GLN A 37 -16.31 -13.80 -13.22
C GLN A 37 -15.97 -13.38 -11.78
N GLN A 38 -16.93 -13.36 -10.88
CA GLN A 38 -16.69 -13.09 -9.47
C GLN A 38 -15.80 -14.16 -8.82
N GLN A 39 -16.00 -15.43 -9.18
CA GLN A 39 -15.18 -16.52 -8.66
C GLN A 39 -13.71 -16.39 -9.10
N ILE A 40 -13.46 -16.04 -10.35
CA ILE A 40 -12.12 -15.78 -10.89
C ILE A 40 -11.45 -14.62 -10.12
N GLN A 41 -12.20 -13.56 -9.83
CA GLN A 41 -11.68 -12.42 -9.09
C GLN A 41 -11.33 -12.76 -7.63
N ILE A 42 -12.15 -13.58 -6.98
CA ILE A 42 -11.87 -14.09 -5.64
C ILE A 42 -10.62 -14.97 -5.63
N GLU A 43 -10.47 -15.86 -6.60
CA GLU A 43 -9.27 -16.71 -6.74
C GLU A 43 -8.00 -15.87 -6.96
N GLN A 44 -8.06 -14.83 -7.78
CA GLN A 44 -6.93 -13.90 -7.97
C GLN A 44 -6.56 -13.19 -6.67
N GLN A 45 -7.53 -12.67 -5.93
CA GLN A 45 -7.29 -12.04 -4.64
C GLN A 45 -6.71 -13.03 -3.62
N GLN A 46 -7.17 -14.28 -3.63
CA GLN A 46 -6.65 -15.30 -2.74
C GLN A 46 -5.18 -15.65 -3.06
N GLN A 47 -4.83 -15.74 -4.34
CA GLN A 47 -3.44 -15.94 -4.76
C GLN A 47 -2.53 -14.78 -4.34
N GLU A 48 -3.01 -13.54 -4.42
CA GLU A 48 -2.27 -12.38 -3.90
C GLU A 48 -2.06 -12.44 -2.39
N ILE A 49 -3.09 -12.82 -1.63
CA ILE A 49 -3.01 -12.99 -0.17
C ILE A 49 -2.01 -14.09 0.18
N ASP A 50 -2.04 -15.22 -0.52
CA ASP A 50 -1.14 -16.33 -0.27
C ASP A 50 0.30 -16.00 -0.69
N ALA A 51 0.50 -15.22 -1.76
CA ALA A 51 1.80 -14.70 -2.15
C ALA A 51 2.39 -13.76 -1.08
N ILE A 52 1.55 -12.90 -0.49
CA ILE A 52 1.95 -12.01 0.62
C ILE A 52 2.29 -12.82 1.86
N LYS A 53 1.48 -13.80 2.24
CA LYS A 53 1.75 -14.70 3.38
C LYS A 53 3.03 -15.50 3.20
N ASN A 54 3.26 -16.05 2.01
CA ASN A 54 4.48 -16.79 1.71
C ASN A 54 5.72 -15.90 1.69
N ALA A 55 5.59 -14.65 1.22
CA ALA A 55 6.66 -13.66 1.30
C ALA A 55 6.98 -13.27 2.76
N GLN A 56 5.95 -13.20 3.62
CA GLN A 56 6.13 -12.96 5.06
C GLN A 56 6.71 -14.18 5.79
N ALA A 57 6.31 -15.41 5.42
CA ALA A 57 6.81 -16.64 6.04
C ALA A 57 8.27 -16.95 5.68
N SER A 58 8.73 -16.52 4.51
CA SER A 58 10.14 -16.63 4.09
C SER A 58 11.01 -15.48 4.61
N TYR A 59 10.39 -14.46 5.21
CA TYR A 59 11.08 -13.35 5.85
C TYR A 59 11.32 -13.69 7.33
N THR A 60 12.52 -14.12 7.65
CA THR A 60 13.01 -14.05 9.02
C THR A 60 13.39 -12.59 9.28
N PRO A 61 12.64 -11.83 10.10
CA PRO A 61 13.08 -10.50 10.51
C PRO A 61 14.45 -10.69 11.15
N GLY A 62 15.46 -10.04 10.59
CA GLY A 62 16.76 -9.94 11.24
C GLY A 62 16.51 -9.51 12.68
N VAL A 63 17.14 -10.20 13.62
CA VAL A 63 16.94 -10.03 15.06
C VAL A 63 16.84 -8.55 15.39
N ALA A 64 15.68 -8.15 15.94
CA ALA A 64 15.41 -6.77 16.29
C ALA A 64 16.62 -6.21 17.06
N SER A 65 17.25 -5.20 16.48
CA SER A 65 18.38 -4.52 17.10
C SER A 65 17.93 -4.02 18.47
N THR A 66 18.66 -4.43 19.48
CA THR A 66 18.47 -4.03 20.86
C THR A 66 18.28 -2.51 20.98
N ALA A 67 17.16 -2.11 21.57
CA ALA A 67 16.90 -0.78 22.14
C ALA A 67 17.53 0.42 21.39
N GLY A 68 16.86 0.91 20.35
CA GLY A 68 17.16 2.22 19.74
C GLY A 68 18.27 2.24 18.70
N GLY A 69 18.88 1.12 18.34
CA GLY A 69 19.89 1.02 17.30
C GLY A 69 19.28 0.79 15.91
N CYS A 70 19.96 1.34 14.89
CA CYS A 70 19.63 1.13 13.49
C CYS A 70 20.44 -0.04 12.94
N ASP A 71 19.78 -1.09 12.41
CA ASP A 71 20.43 -2.15 11.64
C ASP A 71 20.54 -1.73 10.18
N GLN A 72 21.62 -1.03 9.85
CA GLN A 72 21.86 -0.53 8.49
C GLN A 72 21.96 -1.65 7.45
N GLY A 73 22.40 -2.85 7.83
CA GLY A 73 22.51 -3.99 6.90
C GLY A 73 21.13 -4.47 6.45
N VAL A 74 20.21 -4.63 7.40
CA VAL A 74 18.83 -4.99 7.14
C VAL A 74 18.10 -3.87 6.42
N GLU A 75 18.26 -2.62 6.88
CA GLU A 75 17.65 -1.43 6.28
C GLU A 75 18.05 -1.30 4.79
N ASN A 76 19.33 -1.31 4.47
CA ASN A 76 19.82 -1.17 3.10
C ASN A 76 19.30 -2.29 2.20
N THR A 77 19.26 -3.52 2.70
CA THR A 77 18.73 -4.68 1.94
C THR A 77 17.24 -4.52 1.67
N ALA A 78 16.48 -4.14 2.67
CA ALA A 78 15.04 -3.90 2.56
C ALA A 78 14.74 -2.73 1.61
N THR A 79 15.43 -1.60 1.76
CA THR A 79 15.30 -0.43 0.88
C THR A 79 15.61 -0.76 -0.57
N LYS A 80 16.67 -1.54 -0.85
CA LYS A 80 16.99 -1.99 -2.20
C LYS A 80 15.86 -2.83 -2.79
N ARG A 81 15.36 -3.84 -2.06
CA ARG A 81 14.25 -4.69 -2.50
C ARG A 81 12.97 -3.89 -2.73
N GLY A 82 12.68 -2.94 -1.83
CA GLY A 82 11.56 -2.02 -1.99
C GLY A 82 11.66 -1.21 -3.29
N GLY A 83 12.84 -0.67 -3.59
CA GLY A 83 13.11 0.07 -4.84
C GLY A 83 12.93 -0.78 -6.09
N GLU A 84 13.39 -2.03 -6.07
CA GLU A 84 13.20 -2.96 -7.19
C GLU A 84 11.71 -3.26 -7.45
N ARG A 85 10.90 -3.36 -6.40
CA ARG A 85 9.44 -3.56 -6.50
C ARG A 85 8.74 -2.31 -6.97
N PHE A 86 9.11 -1.16 -6.43
CA PHE A 86 8.58 0.14 -6.83
C PHE A 86 8.81 0.40 -8.33
N ALA A 87 10.02 0.14 -8.83
CA ALA A 87 10.36 0.28 -10.25
C ALA A 87 9.52 -0.63 -11.17
N LYS A 88 9.03 -1.75 -10.65
CA LYS A 88 8.11 -2.68 -11.35
C LYS A 88 6.63 -2.34 -11.12
N SER A 89 6.32 -1.21 -10.50
CA SER A 89 4.97 -0.79 -10.11
C SER A 89 4.26 -1.77 -9.14
N ASP A 90 5.02 -2.68 -8.50
CA ASP A 90 4.51 -3.59 -7.46
C ASP A 90 4.53 -2.85 -6.12
N PHE A 91 3.66 -1.84 -6.01
CA PHE A 91 3.66 -0.90 -4.89
C PHE A 91 3.31 -1.56 -3.55
N SER A 92 2.46 -2.58 -3.56
CA SER A 92 2.12 -3.33 -2.34
C SER A 92 3.33 -4.04 -1.76
N LYS A 93 4.14 -4.70 -2.61
CA LYS A 93 5.38 -5.34 -2.15
C LYS A 93 6.48 -4.32 -1.84
N ALA A 94 6.55 -3.22 -2.58
CA ALA A 94 7.47 -2.14 -2.27
C ALA A 94 7.21 -1.59 -0.86
N LEU A 95 5.93 -1.35 -0.51
CA LEU A 95 5.52 -0.87 0.80
C LEU A 95 5.90 -1.84 1.92
N LEU A 96 5.77 -3.16 1.69
CA LEU A 96 6.19 -4.18 2.65
C LEU A 96 7.68 -4.04 2.97
N TYR A 97 8.54 -4.02 1.95
CA TYR A 97 9.99 -3.91 2.15
C TYR A 97 10.42 -2.56 2.76
N TYR A 98 9.78 -1.45 2.40
CA TYR A 98 10.09 -0.17 3.01
C TYR A 98 9.65 -0.08 4.48
N ASN A 99 8.56 -0.76 4.86
CA ASN A 99 8.20 -0.90 6.26
C ASN A 99 9.18 -1.79 7.04
N ASP A 100 9.77 -2.81 6.39
CA ASP A 100 10.86 -3.59 6.98
C ASP A 100 12.09 -2.71 7.22
N ALA A 101 12.43 -1.82 6.28
CA ALA A 101 13.50 -0.85 6.46
C ALA A 101 13.24 0.07 7.67
N LEU A 102 12.01 0.57 7.83
CA LEU A 102 11.61 1.37 8.99
C LEU A 102 11.61 0.58 10.30
N THR A 103 11.35 -0.72 10.25
CA THR A 103 11.46 -1.59 11.42
C THR A 103 12.92 -1.75 11.85
N ALA A 104 13.83 -1.87 10.87
CA ALA A 104 15.27 -1.95 11.12
C ALA A 104 15.87 -0.62 11.57
N CYS A 105 15.39 0.50 11.02
CA CYS A 105 15.84 1.87 11.32
C CYS A 105 14.61 2.80 11.44
N PRO A 106 14.00 2.91 12.63
CA PRO A 106 12.77 3.69 12.82
C PRO A 106 12.92 5.21 12.62
N THR A 107 14.16 5.70 12.60
CA THR A 107 14.48 7.13 12.42
C THR A 107 15.05 7.44 11.03
N ASP A 108 14.97 6.51 10.09
CA ASP A 108 15.47 6.74 8.74
C ASP A 108 14.46 7.53 7.90
N ASP A 109 14.80 8.81 7.65
CA ASP A 109 13.98 9.72 6.85
C ASP A 109 13.81 9.24 5.41
N ARG A 110 14.81 8.58 4.84
CA ARG A 110 14.78 8.04 3.48
C ARG A 110 13.77 6.91 3.37
N ALA A 111 13.74 6.04 4.36
CA ALA A 111 12.73 4.98 4.42
C ALA A 111 11.32 5.57 4.57
N GLU A 112 11.14 6.61 5.39
CA GLU A 112 9.86 7.34 5.52
C GLU A 112 9.43 7.98 4.18
N VAL A 113 10.35 8.63 3.45
CA VAL A 113 10.07 9.19 2.11
C VAL A 113 9.67 8.10 1.13
N ASN A 114 10.34 6.94 1.14
CA ASN A 114 10.02 5.84 0.25
C ASN A 114 8.63 5.24 0.53
N VAL A 115 8.26 5.09 1.82
CA VAL A 115 6.90 4.71 2.22
C VAL A 115 5.88 5.74 1.74
N ALA A 116 6.16 7.03 1.93
CA ALA A 116 5.27 8.11 1.51
C ALA A 116 5.04 8.10 -0.01
N ARG A 117 6.11 8.01 -0.81
CA ARG A 117 6.04 7.92 -2.28
C ARG A 117 5.24 6.68 -2.74
N THR A 118 5.37 5.58 -2.01
CA THR A 118 4.64 4.35 -2.33
C THR A 118 3.14 4.52 -2.06
N TYR A 119 2.76 5.17 -0.95
CA TYR A 119 1.37 5.51 -0.68
C TYR A 119 0.80 6.52 -1.70
N GLU A 120 1.61 7.50 -2.14
CA GLU A 120 1.22 8.42 -3.20
C GLU A 120 0.94 7.68 -4.51
N ALA A 121 1.80 6.73 -4.90
CA ALA A 121 1.60 5.89 -6.08
C ALA A 121 0.36 4.97 -5.97
N LEU A 122 -0.01 4.57 -4.76
CA LEU A 122 -1.26 3.84 -4.47
C LEU A 122 -2.49 4.75 -4.38
N GLY A 123 -2.35 6.07 -4.56
CA GLY A 123 -3.44 7.04 -4.42
C GLY A 123 -3.86 7.34 -2.98
N ASN A 124 -3.15 6.80 -1.98
CA ASN A 124 -3.42 7.06 -0.57
C ASN A 124 -2.70 8.32 -0.08
N ASN A 125 -3.17 9.47 -0.55
CA ASN A 125 -2.58 10.76 -0.24
C ASN A 125 -2.56 11.09 1.27
N ALA A 126 -3.53 10.60 2.03
CA ALA A 126 -3.57 10.83 3.47
C ALA A 126 -2.42 10.12 4.20
N ALA A 127 -2.14 8.87 3.85
CA ALA A 127 -1.01 8.13 4.37
C ALA A 127 0.32 8.73 3.89
N ALA A 128 0.41 9.09 2.60
CA ALA A 128 1.60 9.73 2.05
C ALA A 128 1.99 10.99 2.83
N ILE A 129 1.04 11.91 3.07
CA ILE A 129 1.27 13.14 3.84
C ILE A 129 1.77 12.83 5.26
N LYS A 130 1.23 11.82 5.91
CA LYS A 130 1.66 11.43 7.25
C LYS A 130 3.15 11.05 7.28
N HIS A 131 3.58 10.23 6.34
CA HIS A 131 4.97 9.78 6.26
C HIS A 131 5.92 10.88 5.78
N TYR A 132 5.51 11.73 4.83
CA TYR A 132 6.29 12.91 4.45
C TYR A 132 6.49 13.89 5.60
N ARG A 133 5.46 14.12 6.45
CA ARG A 133 5.63 14.96 7.65
C ARG A 133 6.65 14.38 8.60
N LYS A 134 6.60 13.07 8.85
CA LYS A 134 7.56 12.40 9.73
C LYS A 134 9.00 12.56 9.22
N ALA A 135 9.23 12.39 7.91
CA ALA A 135 10.52 12.62 7.30
C ALA A 135 10.96 14.10 7.36
N ALA A 136 10.02 15.05 7.20
CA ALA A 136 10.29 16.47 7.23
C ALA A 136 10.60 17.02 8.65
N GLU A 137 10.09 16.34 9.69
CA GLU A 137 10.27 16.69 11.11
C GLU A 137 11.58 16.16 11.69
N SER A 138 12.35 15.40 10.93
CA SER A 138 13.63 14.89 11.36
C SER A 138 14.58 16.03 11.72
N ASN A 139 14.96 16.06 13.01
CA ASN A 139 15.77 17.12 13.60
C ASN A 139 17.26 16.72 13.70
N GLY A 140 17.80 16.05 12.68
CA GLY A 140 19.24 15.82 12.61
C GLY A 140 20.02 17.13 12.56
N PRO A 141 21.29 17.16 12.99
CA PRO A 141 22.13 18.35 12.97
C PRO A 141 22.39 18.88 11.54
N THR A 142 22.11 18.08 10.55
CA THR A 142 22.13 18.42 9.12
C THR A 142 20.79 18.04 8.49
N VAL A 143 20.19 18.99 7.76
CA VAL A 143 19.00 18.70 6.96
C VAL A 143 19.36 17.61 5.94
N SER A 144 18.70 16.45 6.00
CA SER A 144 18.95 15.39 5.05
C SER A 144 18.28 15.69 3.71
N ASP A 145 18.85 15.20 2.61
CA ASP A 145 18.22 15.28 1.29
C ASP A 145 16.80 14.69 1.30
N ALA A 146 16.58 13.68 2.13
CA ALA A 146 15.28 13.05 2.31
C ALA A 146 14.27 14.01 2.96
N SER A 147 14.68 14.76 4.00
CA SER A 147 13.78 15.72 4.65
C SER A 147 13.43 16.90 3.75
N GLU A 148 14.33 17.33 2.88
CA GLU A 148 14.05 18.33 1.86
C GLU A 148 13.07 17.82 0.81
N GLN A 149 13.27 16.59 0.33
CA GLN A 149 12.34 15.93 -0.58
C GLN A 149 10.93 15.79 0.02
N ALA A 150 10.85 15.46 1.31
CA ALA A 150 9.59 15.36 2.02
C ALA A 150 8.86 16.72 2.09
N ARG A 151 9.57 17.81 2.39
CA ARG A 151 9.00 19.17 2.42
C ARG A 151 8.48 19.58 1.05
N ALA A 152 9.28 19.39 0.00
CA ALA A 152 8.87 19.68 -1.37
C ALA A 152 7.65 18.86 -1.81
N ALA A 153 7.57 17.59 -1.40
CA ALA A 153 6.40 16.76 -1.67
C ALA A 153 5.15 17.26 -0.95
N LEU A 154 5.26 17.68 0.31
CA LEU A 154 4.15 18.27 1.06
C LEU A 154 3.62 19.55 0.43
N GLU A 155 4.50 20.45 0.00
CA GLU A 155 4.13 21.68 -0.69
C GLU A 155 3.37 21.38 -1.99
N ARG A 156 3.89 20.46 -2.82
CA ARG A 156 3.23 20.01 -4.05
C ARG A 156 1.84 19.44 -3.78
N MET A 157 1.69 18.60 -2.76
CA MET A 157 0.41 17.97 -2.41
C MET A 157 -0.58 18.97 -1.83
N GLN A 158 -0.12 20.03 -1.18
CA GLN A 158 -0.97 21.13 -0.71
C GLN A 158 -1.44 21.99 -1.89
N ALA A 159 -0.54 22.36 -2.80
CA ALA A 159 -0.87 23.15 -3.99
C ALA A 159 -1.92 22.47 -4.87
N SER A 160 -1.88 21.13 -4.99
CA SER A 160 -2.85 20.36 -5.77
C SER A 160 -4.25 20.28 -5.16
N ARG A 161 -4.44 20.75 -3.93
CA ARG A 161 -5.74 20.80 -3.21
C ARG A 161 -6.45 22.14 -3.29
N LEU A 162 -5.75 23.16 -3.78
CA LEU A 162 -6.34 24.49 -3.98
C LEU A 162 -7.12 24.49 -5.30
N PRO A 163 -8.37 25.00 -5.34
CA PRO A 163 -9.20 25.06 -6.53
C PRO A 163 -8.65 26.03 -7.56
#